data_e8e8585bd0d5f268e58f07147c42824c
#
_entry.id   e8e8585bd0d5f268e58f07147c42824c
#
_cell.length_a   1.000
_cell.length_b   1.000
_cell.length_c   1.000
_cell.angle_alpha   90.00
_cell.angle_beta   90.00
_cell.angle_gamma   90.00
#
_symmetry.space_group_name_H-M   'P 1'
#
loop_
_entity.id
_entity.type
_entity.pdbx_description
1 polymer ?
#
loop_
_entity_poly.entity_id
_entity_poly.type
_entity_poly.pdbx_seq_one_letter_code
_entity_poly.pdbx_strand_id
1 'polypeptide(L)'
;GHPGEDARLYETVKAVGMELCPELGITIPVGKDSMSMKTRWDDAGTDKSVTSPLSLIVTGFAPVQDVRATLTPQLRLDHGPTDLIAIDLGRGQNRMGGSALAQVYNKIGQQVPDLDDAEDLKAFFAVIQGLNQDELLLAYHDRSDGGLFTTLTEMAFAARCGLSINLDVLTQDSKALPAVLFSEELGAVIQVSQEDTADVLSQFSDAGLEECCAVIGQPTSDPAIVFQLAGETVLENSRAAWQRVWTETSWQIQRLRDNADCADQEFEAIADDANPGLQALLSFELNDDIAAGLIANGNRPRIAILREQGVNGQVEMAAAFNRAGFTAIDVHMSDILSGRVTLEGFRGLVACGGFSYGDVLGAGEGWAKSILFNSIAREAFTEFFARTDTFALGVCNGCQMLSNLRELIPGSDHWPHFVRNKSEQFEARVAMVEVQPSPSIFLNGMVGSRMPIAIAHGEGHAEFADSAAVDACEAANAVALRYVDNRGRMTERYPANPNGSPRGITGLTTRDGRVTIMMPHPERVFRAVQNSWYPDDWSEDGGWMRMFRNARVWVG
;
A
#
# COMPACT_ATOMS: atom_id res chain seq x y z
N GLY A 1 -29.38 -18.11 6.92
CA GLY A 1 -29.79 -18.14 5.52
C GLY A 1 -31.31 -18.18 5.34
N HIS A 2 -31.73 -18.09 4.12
CA HIS A 2 -33.12 -18.28 3.74
C HIS A 2 -33.43 -19.78 3.53
N PRO A 3 -34.72 -20.21 3.56
CA PRO A 3 -35.05 -21.59 3.29
C PRO A 3 -34.54 -22.08 1.93
N GLY A 4 -33.90 -23.25 1.88
CA GLY A 4 -33.33 -23.86 0.67
C GLY A 4 -31.87 -23.46 0.37
N GLU A 5 -31.28 -22.55 1.13
CA GLU A 5 -29.87 -22.18 0.94
C GLU A 5 -28.88 -23.26 1.40
N ASP A 6 -29.28 -24.14 2.28
CA ASP A 6 -28.52 -25.32 2.67
C ASP A 6 -28.27 -26.27 1.47
N ALA A 7 -29.31 -26.54 0.67
CA ALA A 7 -29.18 -27.32 -0.56
C ALA A 7 -28.29 -26.60 -1.58
N ARG A 8 -28.48 -25.31 -1.76
CA ARG A 8 -27.66 -24.50 -2.68
C ARG A 8 -26.18 -24.44 -2.24
N LEU A 9 -25.91 -24.36 -0.92
CA LEU A 9 -24.55 -24.42 -0.40
C LEU A 9 -23.89 -25.76 -0.75
N TYR A 10 -24.61 -26.86 -0.58
CA TYR A 10 -24.11 -28.18 -0.96
C TYR A 10 -23.77 -28.27 -2.46
N GLU A 11 -24.66 -27.80 -3.33
CA GLU A 11 -24.41 -27.79 -4.78
C GLU A 11 -23.24 -26.90 -5.16
N THR A 12 -23.09 -25.73 -4.52
CA THR A 12 -21.95 -24.81 -4.73
C THR A 12 -20.62 -25.47 -4.34
N VAL A 13 -20.55 -26.08 -3.15
CA VAL A 13 -19.35 -26.77 -2.67
C VAL A 13 -19.01 -27.96 -3.54
N LYS A 14 -20.01 -28.69 -4.01
CA LYS A 14 -19.82 -29.82 -4.93
C LYS A 14 -19.26 -29.36 -6.27
N ALA A 15 -19.89 -28.36 -6.91
CA ALA A 15 -19.42 -27.83 -8.20
C ALA A 15 -17.99 -27.32 -8.14
N VAL A 16 -17.63 -26.55 -7.10
CA VAL A 16 -16.29 -26.00 -6.96
C VAL A 16 -15.28 -27.06 -6.52
N GLY A 17 -15.58 -27.81 -5.47
CA GLY A 17 -14.61 -28.71 -4.83
C GLY A 17 -14.46 -30.07 -5.51
N MET A 18 -15.48 -30.58 -6.20
CA MET A 18 -15.45 -31.91 -6.82
C MET A 18 -15.38 -31.88 -8.36
N GLU A 19 -15.74 -30.78 -8.97
CA GLU A 19 -15.75 -30.63 -10.43
C GLU A 19 -14.66 -29.64 -10.85
N LEU A 20 -14.83 -28.35 -10.62
CA LEU A 20 -13.93 -27.28 -11.10
C LEU A 20 -12.48 -27.40 -10.58
N CYS A 21 -12.28 -27.54 -9.27
CA CYS A 21 -10.92 -27.59 -8.71
C CYS A 21 -10.08 -28.78 -9.23
N PRO A 22 -10.63 -30.01 -9.32
CA PRO A 22 -9.91 -31.12 -9.95
C PRO A 22 -9.59 -30.87 -11.43
N GLU A 23 -10.51 -30.27 -12.21
CA GLU A 23 -10.27 -29.93 -13.61
C GLU A 23 -9.15 -28.90 -13.76
N LEU A 24 -9.12 -27.88 -12.90
CA LEU A 24 -8.05 -26.86 -12.88
C LEU A 24 -6.74 -27.37 -12.28
N GLY A 25 -6.71 -28.56 -11.65
CA GLY A 25 -5.52 -29.08 -10.97
C GLY A 25 -5.17 -28.36 -9.68
N ILE A 26 -6.14 -27.71 -9.03
CA ILE A 26 -6.00 -27.00 -7.75
C ILE A 26 -6.77 -27.70 -6.64
N THR A 27 -6.48 -27.37 -5.38
CA THR A 27 -7.16 -27.96 -4.24
C THR A 27 -7.54 -26.91 -3.19
N ILE A 28 -8.71 -27.10 -2.55
CA ILE A 28 -9.14 -26.32 -1.39
C ILE A 28 -8.94 -27.19 -0.14
N PRO A 29 -7.85 -27.02 0.61
CA PRO A 29 -7.52 -27.91 1.74
C PRO A 29 -8.37 -27.65 2.98
N VAL A 30 -8.96 -26.48 3.12
CA VAL A 30 -9.78 -26.09 4.26
C VAL A 30 -10.97 -25.26 3.80
N GLY A 31 -12.10 -25.40 4.50
CA GLY A 31 -13.29 -24.60 4.31
C GLY A 31 -13.95 -24.27 5.65
N LYS A 32 -14.75 -23.20 5.65
CA LYS A 32 -15.57 -22.80 6.80
C LYS A 32 -16.94 -22.36 6.30
N ASP A 33 -17.96 -23.14 6.62
CA ASP A 33 -19.33 -22.88 6.24
C ASP A 33 -20.06 -22.04 7.28
N SER A 34 -20.76 -21.00 6.83
CA SER A 34 -21.59 -20.15 7.68
C SER A 34 -23.05 -20.20 7.19
N MET A 35 -23.84 -21.07 7.84
CA MET A 35 -25.23 -21.33 7.45
C MET A 35 -26.21 -20.21 7.86
N SER A 36 -25.80 -19.31 8.77
CA SER A 36 -26.72 -18.36 9.40
C SER A 36 -26.05 -17.02 9.68
N MET A 37 -25.59 -16.33 8.64
CA MET A 37 -25.11 -14.94 8.73
C MET A 37 -26.31 -13.99 8.74
N LYS A 38 -26.71 -13.54 9.94
CA LYS A 38 -27.86 -12.65 10.14
C LYS A 38 -27.58 -11.64 11.25
N THR A 39 -27.80 -10.37 10.94
CA THR A 39 -27.81 -9.29 11.93
C THR A 39 -29.23 -8.89 12.26
N ARG A 40 -29.52 -8.69 13.55
CA ARG A 40 -30.82 -8.21 14.04
C ARG A 40 -30.58 -7.01 14.94
N TRP A 41 -31.45 -6.00 14.84
CA TRP A 41 -31.41 -4.83 15.74
C TRP A 41 -32.83 -4.25 15.90
N ASP A 42 -33.00 -3.49 16.96
CA ASP A 42 -34.19 -2.66 17.15
C ASP A 42 -33.91 -1.26 16.59
N ASP A 43 -34.84 -0.74 15.82
CA ASP A 43 -34.82 0.63 15.30
C ASP A 43 -36.08 1.33 15.77
N ALA A 44 -35.96 2.08 16.87
CA ALA A 44 -37.04 2.83 17.49
C ALA A 44 -38.30 2.00 17.80
N GLY A 45 -38.13 0.79 18.33
CA GLY A 45 -39.20 -0.14 18.67
C GLY A 45 -39.66 -1.03 17.50
N THR A 46 -38.93 -1.01 16.41
CA THR A 46 -39.17 -1.89 15.24
C THR A 46 -38.04 -2.90 15.08
N ASP A 47 -38.34 -4.19 15.20
CA ASP A 47 -37.39 -5.26 14.92
C ASP A 47 -36.98 -5.25 13.45
N LYS A 48 -35.70 -5.07 13.19
CA LYS A 48 -35.09 -5.13 11.86
C LYS A 48 -34.10 -6.28 11.76
N SER A 49 -33.90 -6.79 10.54
CA SER A 49 -32.87 -7.79 10.29
C SER A 49 -32.37 -7.73 8.86
N VAL A 50 -31.08 -8.04 8.70
CA VAL A 50 -30.44 -8.32 7.41
C VAL A 50 -29.92 -9.75 7.44
N THR A 51 -30.24 -10.51 6.43
CA THR A 51 -29.73 -11.88 6.24
C THR A 51 -28.76 -11.86 5.06
N SER A 52 -27.52 -12.31 5.26
CA SER A 52 -26.55 -12.45 4.18
C SER A 52 -27.05 -13.47 3.15
N PRO A 53 -26.99 -13.17 1.85
CA PRO A 53 -27.25 -14.17 0.82
C PRO A 53 -26.17 -15.25 0.83
N LEU A 54 -26.46 -16.39 0.21
CA LEU A 54 -25.45 -17.42 -0.02
C LEU A 54 -24.34 -16.84 -0.91
N SER A 55 -23.12 -16.93 -0.46
CA SER A 55 -21.93 -16.44 -1.16
C SER A 55 -20.77 -17.40 -0.94
N LEU A 56 -19.90 -17.54 -1.94
CA LEU A 56 -18.65 -18.28 -1.82
C LEU A 56 -17.49 -17.28 -1.89
N ILE A 57 -16.64 -17.29 -0.86
CA ILE A 57 -15.40 -16.50 -0.81
C ILE A 57 -14.24 -17.48 -0.90
N VAL A 58 -13.40 -17.35 -1.92
CA VAL A 58 -12.20 -18.16 -2.13
C VAL A 58 -10.96 -17.29 -2.00
N THR A 59 -9.99 -17.76 -1.20
CA THR A 59 -8.67 -17.13 -1.08
C THR A 59 -7.65 -18.07 -1.71
N GLY A 60 -6.95 -17.57 -2.73
CA GLY A 60 -5.87 -18.28 -3.41
C GLY A 60 -4.51 -17.94 -2.80
N PHE A 61 -3.66 -18.96 -2.67
CA PHE A 61 -2.25 -18.79 -2.26
C PHE A 61 -1.34 -19.41 -3.30
N ALA A 62 -0.34 -18.65 -3.74
CA ALA A 62 0.70 -19.14 -4.63
C ALA A 62 2.06 -18.54 -4.25
N PRO A 63 3.17 -19.30 -4.38
CA PRO A 63 4.51 -18.72 -4.26
C PRO A 63 4.78 -17.77 -5.43
N VAL A 64 5.25 -16.57 -5.14
CA VAL A 64 5.73 -15.61 -6.15
C VAL A 64 7.24 -15.76 -6.26
N GLN A 65 7.74 -16.11 -7.44
CA GLN A 65 9.17 -16.33 -7.67
C GLN A 65 9.95 -15.02 -7.76
N ASP A 66 9.39 -14.03 -8.44
CA ASP A 66 9.98 -12.70 -8.57
C ASP A 66 8.90 -11.62 -8.41
N VAL A 67 8.94 -10.91 -7.29
CA VAL A 67 7.96 -9.84 -6.98
C VAL A 67 8.12 -8.61 -7.89
N ARG A 68 9.21 -8.50 -8.65
CA ARG A 68 9.43 -7.40 -9.61
C ARG A 68 8.59 -7.59 -10.87
N ALA A 69 8.21 -8.82 -11.20
CA ALA A 69 7.35 -9.15 -12.34
C ALA A 69 5.84 -8.99 -12.02
N THR A 70 5.49 -8.16 -11.03
CA THR A 70 4.10 -7.89 -10.67
C THR A 70 3.50 -6.88 -11.64
N LEU A 71 2.41 -7.28 -12.31
CA LEU A 71 1.60 -6.38 -13.14
C LEU A 71 0.59 -5.62 -12.29
N THR A 72 0.25 -4.43 -12.72
CA THR A 72 -0.77 -3.57 -12.11
C THR A 72 -1.76 -3.07 -13.18
N PRO A 73 -2.93 -2.55 -12.80
CA PRO A 73 -3.85 -1.93 -13.75
C PRO A 73 -3.38 -0.57 -14.27
N GLN A 74 -2.28 -0.02 -13.77
CA GLN A 74 -1.77 1.28 -14.17
C GLN A 74 -1.28 1.26 -15.63
N LEU A 75 -1.97 1.96 -16.53
CA LEU A 75 -1.57 2.09 -17.92
C LEU A 75 -0.26 2.89 -18.07
N ARG A 76 0.59 2.46 -18.98
CA ARG A 76 1.87 3.07 -19.30
C ARG A 76 1.74 3.98 -20.51
N LEU A 77 2.13 5.24 -20.38
CA LEU A 77 2.14 6.26 -21.45
C LEU A 77 3.55 6.57 -21.92
N ASP A 78 4.56 6.00 -21.29
CA ASP A 78 5.98 6.23 -21.49
C ASP A 78 6.66 5.18 -22.39
N HIS A 79 5.91 4.19 -22.90
CA HIS A 79 6.39 3.09 -23.75
C HIS A 79 6.08 3.30 -25.26
N GLY A 80 5.82 4.54 -25.69
CA GLY A 80 5.43 4.81 -27.08
C GLY A 80 3.98 4.39 -27.37
N PRO A 81 3.65 4.08 -28.65
CA PRO A 81 2.31 3.63 -29.01
C PRO A 81 2.01 2.24 -28.41
N THR A 82 0.84 2.11 -27.77
CA THR A 82 0.39 0.87 -27.15
C THR A 82 -1.05 0.54 -27.52
N ASP A 83 -1.40 -0.72 -27.47
CA ASP A 83 -2.75 -1.21 -27.68
C ASP A 83 -3.34 -1.79 -26.39
N LEU A 84 -4.66 -1.67 -26.25
CA LEU A 84 -5.46 -2.34 -25.25
C LEU A 84 -6.17 -3.53 -25.90
N ILE A 85 -5.95 -4.73 -25.36
CA ILE A 85 -6.56 -5.96 -25.80
C ILE A 85 -7.55 -6.42 -24.75
N ALA A 86 -8.83 -6.52 -25.09
CA ALA A 86 -9.84 -7.16 -24.26
C ALA A 86 -9.83 -8.67 -24.51
N ILE A 87 -9.87 -9.44 -23.44
CA ILE A 87 -9.95 -10.91 -23.44
C ILE A 87 -11.28 -11.30 -22.80
N ASP A 88 -12.10 -12.07 -23.54
CA ASP A 88 -13.44 -12.48 -23.15
C ASP A 88 -13.59 -13.99 -23.20
N LEU A 89 -13.42 -14.66 -22.05
CA LEU A 89 -13.62 -16.11 -21.95
C LEU A 89 -15.10 -16.53 -22.04
N GLY A 90 -16.04 -15.58 -21.93
CA GLY A 90 -17.44 -15.79 -22.23
C GLY A 90 -17.77 -15.90 -23.71
N ARG A 91 -16.77 -15.74 -24.62
CA ARG A 91 -16.89 -15.88 -26.08
C ARG A 91 -18.10 -15.11 -26.66
N GLY A 92 -18.31 -13.86 -26.18
CA GLY A 92 -19.36 -12.97 -26.67
C GLY A 92 -20.77 -13.27 -26.16
N GLN A 93 -20.95 -14.18 -25.19
CA GLN A 93 -22.26 -14.46 -24.62
C GLN A 93 -22.84 -13.26 -23.85
N ASN A 94 -21.99 -12.46 -23.23
CA ASN A 94 -22.36 -11.21 -22.54
C ASN A 94 -23.54 -11.40 -21.56
N ARG A 95 -23.47 -12.45 -20.71
CA ARG A 95 -24.51 -12.80 -19.76
C ARG A 95 -24.56 -11.76 -18.63
N MET A 96 -25.76 -11.26 -18.33
CA MET A 96 -26.00 -10.14 -17.42
C MET A 96 -26.55 -10.55 -16.05
N GLY A 97 -26.81 -11.86 -15.84
CA GLY A 97 -27.41 -12.35 -14.60
C GLY A 97 -26.47 -12.12 -13.40
N GLY A 98 -27.00 -11.56 -12.31
CA GLY A 98 -26.24 -11.26 -11.10
C GLY A 98 -25.36 -10.02 -11.18
N SER A 99 -25.19 -9.40 -12.35
CA SER A 99 -24.28 -8.26 -12.54
C SER A 99 -24.65 -7.05 -11.66
N ALA A 100 -23.68 -6.21 -11.35
CA ALA A 100 -23.87 -4.95 -10.64
C ALA A 100 -24.94 -4.08 -11.32
N LEU A 101 -24.93 -4.01 -12.67
CA LEU A 101 -25.96 -3.28 -13.42
C LEU A 101 -27.36 -3.86 -13.20
N ALA A 102 -27.52 -5.19 -13.22
CA ALA A 102 -28.80 -5.82 -12.95
C ALA A 102 -29.30 -5.50 -11.53
N GLN A 103 -28.41 -5.52 -10.55
CA GLN A 103 -28.73 -5.18 -9.15
C GLN A 103 -29.17 -3.72 -8.99
N VAL A 104 -28.53 -2.77 -9.66
CA VAL A 104 -28.92 -1.34 -9.65
C VAL A 104 -30.37 -1.16 -10.13
N TYR A 105 -30.80 -1.98 -11.09
CA TYR A 105 -32.21 -1.97 -11.57
C TYR A 105 -33.14 -2.90 -10.79
N ASN A 106 -32.72 -3.43 -9.62
CA ASN A 106 -33.46 -4.41 -8.82
C ASN A 106 -33.88 -5.65 -9.65
N LYS A 107 -32.98 -6.11 -10.50
CA LYS A 107 -33.13 -7.31 -11.32
C LYS A 107 -32.04 -8.32 -10.98
N ILE A 108 -32.27 -9.59 -11.21
CA ILE A 108 -31.26 -10.63 -11.06
C ILE A 108 -30.81 -11.12 -12.45
N GLY A 109 -31.70 -11.15 -13.44
CA GLY A 109 -31.44 -11.75 -14.73
C GLY A 109 -31.60 -13.28 -14.70
N GLN A 110 -31.50 -13.92 -15.87
CA GLN A 110 -31.70 -15.37 -16.01
C GLN A 110 -30.41 -16.11 -16.38
N GLN A 111 -29.54 -15.48 -17.14
CA GLN A 111 -28.27 -16.06 -17.57
C GLN A 111 -27.13 -15.37 -16.80
N VAL A 112 -26.43 -16.13 -16.01
CA VAL A 112 -25.25 -15.66 -15.23
C VAL A 112 -23.97 -16.01 -15.98
N PRO A 113 -22.91 -15.19 -15.84
CA PRO A 113 -21.57 -15.58 -16.28
C PRO A 113 -21.17 -16.92 -15.66
N ASP A 114 -20.48 -17.75 -16.46
CA ASP A 114 -19.98 -19.04 -16.00
C ASP A 114 -18.65 -19.35 -16.71
N LEU A 115 -17.90 -20.28 -16.16
CA LEU A 115 -16.75 -20.88 -16.83
C LEU A 115 -17.27 -22.08 -17.64
N ASP A 116 -17.49 -21.89 -18.94
CA ASP A 116 -18.07 -22.93 -19.82
C ASP A 116 -17.06 -24.04 -20.14
N ASP A 117 -15.75 -23.71 -20.14
CA ASP A 117 -14.65 -24.66 -20.37
C ASP A 117 -13.46 -24.34 -19.44
N ALA A 118 -13.09 -25.27 -18.58
CA ALA A 118 -11.96 -25.12 -17.68
C ALA A 118 -10.61 -25.06 -18.41
N GLU A 119 -10.50 -25.65 -19.61
CA GLU A 119 -9.29 -25.60 -20.43
C GLU A 119 -9.05 -24.19 -20.97
N ASP A 120 -10.11 -23.42 -21.31
CA ASP A 120 -9.98 -22.01 -21.69
C ASP A 120 -9.32 -21.18 -20.56
N LEU A 121 -9.71 -21.39 -19.29
CA LEU A 121 -9.12 -20.70 -18.16
C LEU A 121 -7.65 -21.09 -17.95
N LYS A 122 -7.31 -22.39 -18.09
CA LYS A 122 -5.92 -22.86 -17.98
C LYS A 122 -5.05 -22.27 -19.08
N ALA A 123 -5.56 -22.28 -20.33
CA ALA A 123 -4.88 -21.74 -21.49
C ALA A 123 -4.64 -20.22 -21.32
N PHE A 124 -5.68 -19.48 -20.92
CA PHE A 124 -5.59 -18.05 -20.61
C PHE A 124 -4.51 -17.77 -19.56
N PHE A 125 -4.54 -18.50 -18.43
CA PHE A 125 -3.56 -18.33 -17.37
C PHE A 125 -2.12 -18.61 -17.86
N ALA A 126 -1.94 -19.70 -18.61
CA ALA A 126 -0.63 -20.07 -19.15
C ALA A 126 -0.07 -19.00 -20.10
N VAL A 127 -0.91 -18.48 -21.01
CA VAL A 127 -0.50 -17.40 -21.94
C VAL A 127 -0.14 -16.13 -21.16
N ILE A 128 -0.98 -15.67 -20.23
CA ILE A 128 -0.69 -14.48 -19.41
C ILE A 128 0.63 -14.63 -18.65
N GLN A 129 0.89 -15.79 -18.04
CA GLN A 129 2.15 -16.03 -17.32
C GLN A 129 3.36 -16.04 -18.27
N GLY A 130 3.23 -16.63 -19.46
CA GLY A 130 4.26 -16.62 -20.50
C GLY A 130 4.58 -15.19 -20.96
N LEU A 131 3.57 -14.44 -21.36
CA LEU A 131 3.72 -13.04 -21.79
C LEU A 131 4.34 -12.15 -20.70
N ASN A 132 3.99 -12.38 -19.43
CA ASN A 132 4.59 -11.65 -18.32
C ASN A 132 6.06 -12.04 -18.09
N GLN A 133 6.44 -13.31 -18.24
CA GLN A 133 7.84 -13.75 -18.18
C GLN A 133 8.68 -13.18 -19.32
N ASP A 134 8.09 -13.02 -20.50
CA ASP A 134 8.72 -12.44 -21.67
C ASP A 134 8.70 -10.90 -21.67
N GLU A 135 8.19 -10.28 -20.59
CA GLU A 135 8.09 -8.81 -20.39
C GLU A 135 7.28 -8.09 -21.48
N LEU A 136 6.31 -8.78 -22.10
CA LEU A 136 5.44 -8.23 -23.17
C LEU A 136 4.21 -7.48 -22.63
N LEU A 137 3.87 -7.66 -21.34
CA LEU A 137 2.71 -7.02 -20.73
C LEU A 137 3.14 -5.74 -20.00
N LEU A 138 2.50 -4.62 -20.33
CA LEU A 138 2.73 -3.31 -19.71
C LEU A 138 1.76 -3.05 -18.55
N ALA A 139 0.50 -3.51 -18.67
CA ALA A 139 -0.52 -3.44 -17.62
C ALA A 139 -1.52 -4.58 -17.78
N TYR A 140 -2.19 -4.93 -16.67
CA TYR A 140 -3.18 -6.01 -16.62
C TYR A 140 -4.26 -5.66 -15.61
N HIS A 141 -5.52 -5.93 -15.95
CA HIS A 141 -6.66 -5.85 -15.05
C HIS A 141 -7.70 -6.91 -15.38
N ASP A 142 -8.18 -7.64 -14.35
CA ASP A 142 -9.28 -8.57 -14.50
C ASP A 142 -10.59 -7.84 -14.86
N ARG A 143 -11.43 -8.49 -15.67
CA ARG A 143 -12.83 -8.09 -15.78
C ARG A 143 -13.61 -8.71 -14.64
N SER A 144 -14.23 -7.89 -13.80
CA SER A 144 -15.03 -8.32 -12.66
C SER A 144 -16.28 -7.44 -12.50
N ASP A 145 -16.65 -7.04 -11.28
CA ASP A 145 -17.86 -6.25 -11.02
C ASP A 145 -17.93 -4.99 -11.91
N GLY A 146 -19.07 -4.80 -12.58
CA GLY A 146 -19.26 -3.68 -13.51
C GLY A 146 -18.71 -3.90 -14.92
N GLY A 147 -18.12 -5.06 -15.21
CA GLY A 147 -17.72 -5.52 -16.53
C GLY A 147 -16.60 -4.70 -17.19
N LEU A 148 -16.54 -4.77 -18.52
CA LEU A 148 -15.49 -4.14 -19.34
C LEU A 148 -15.40 -2.63 -19.11
N PHE A 149 -16.53 -1.94 -18.96
CA PHE A 149 -16.54 -0.49 -18.70
C PHE A 149 -15.77 -0.13 -17.42
N THR A 150 -16.06 -0.83 -16.32
CA THR A 150 -15.41 -0.59 -15.05
C THR A 150 -13.93 -0.94 -15.11
N THR A 151 -13.57 -2.10 -15.68
CA THR A 151 -12.17 -2.52 -15.88
C THR A 151 -11.36 -1.42 -16.58
N LEU A 152 -11.84 -0.91 -17.73
CA LEU A 152 -11.16 0.13 -18.49
C LEU A 152 -11.06 1.47 -17.74
N THR A 153 -12.15 1.88 -17.08
CA THR A 153 -12.14 3.15 -16.33
C THR A 153 -11.23 3.07 -15.11
N GLU A 154 -11.16 1.94 -14.41
CA GLU A 154 -10.23 1.73 -13.29
C GLU A 154 -8.76 1.75 -13.72
N MET A 155 -8.44 1.17 -14.90
CA MET A 155 -7.09 1.29 -15.49
C MET A 155 -6.73 2.76 -15.79
N ALA A 156 -7.70 3.53 -16.32
CA ALA A 156 -7.52 4.97 -16.56
C ALA A 156 -7.39 5.76 -15.25
N PHE A 157 -8.10 5.39 -14.18
CA PHE A 157 -7.98 6.02 -12.87
C PHE A 157 -6.59 5.79 -12.27
N ALA A 158 -6.09 4.56 -12.35
CA ALA A 158 -4.77 4.19 -11.86
C ALA A 158 -3.65 4.96 -12.56
N ALA A 159 -3.77 5.14 -13.87
CA ALA A 159 -2.78 5.86 -14.70
C ALA A 159 -3.00 7.38 -14.77
N ARG A 160 -4.17 7.87 -14.32
CA ARG A 160 -4.61 9.27 -14.44
C ARG A 160 -4.60 9.76 -15.89
N CYS A 161 -5.01 8.93 -16.83
CA CYS A 161 -5.04 9.18 -18.26
C CYS A 161 -6.46 9.07 -18.84
N GLY A 162 -6.64 9.38 -20.11
CA GLY A 162 -7.85 9.08 -20.86
C GLY A 162 -7.74 7.79 -21.66
N LEU A 163 -8.82 7.48 -22.37
CA LEU A 163 -8.93 6.30 -23.22
C LEU A 163 -9.65 6.67 -24.53
N SER A 164 -9.21 6.05 -25.63
CA SER A 164 -9.95 6.03 -26.89
C SER A 164 -10.28 4.57 -27.21
N ILE A 165 -11.56 4.20 -27.06
CA ILE A 165 -12.05 2.82 -27.18
C ILE A 165 -12.98 2.70 -28.37
N ASN A 166 -12.71 1.74 -29.26
CA ASN A 166 -13.57 1.35 -30.39
C ASN A 166 -14.27 0.02 -30.08
N LEU A 167 -15.59 0.07 -30.00
CA LEU A 167 -16.44 -1.08 -29.69
C LEU A 167 -16.87 -1.87 -30.95
N ASP A 168 -16.55 -1.42 -32.16
CA ASP A 168 -16.95 -2.06 -33.41
C ASP A 168 -16.47 -3.51 -33.53
N VAL A 169 -15.34 -3.82 -32.89
CA VAL A 169 -14.77 -5.17 -32.87
C VAL A 169 -15.51 -6.13 -31.94
N LEU A 170 -16.29 -5.58 -30.99
CA LEU A 170 -17.06 -6.36 -30.02
C LEU A 170 -18.54 -6.48 -30.38
N THR A 171 -19.11 -5.48 -31.05
CA THR A 171 -20.51 -5.48 -31.49
C THR A 171 -20.73 -4.44 -32.60
N GLN A 172 -21.74 -4.72 -33.44
CA GLN A 172 -22.27 -3.76 -34.44
C GLN A 172 -23.69 -3.30 -34.04
N ASP A 173 -24.26 -3.86 -32.97
CA ASP A 173 -25.62 -3.55 -32.52
C ASP A 173 -25.58 -2.65 -31.27
N SER A 174 -26.06 -1.41 -31.41
CA SER A 174 -26.15 -0.47 -30.31
C SER A 174 -27.03 -0.96 -29.14
N LYS A 175 -27.96 -1.90 -29.39
CA LYS A 175 -28.79 -2.50 -28.33
C LYS A 175 -28.00 -3.49 -27.49
N ALA A 176 -26.93 -4.07 -28.00
CA ALA A 176 -26.05 -4.97 -27.26
C ALA A 176 -25.05 -4.23 -26.36
N LEU A 177 -24.87 -2.92 -26.53
CA LEU A 177 -23.90 -2.13 -25.77
C LEU A 177 -23.96 -2.33 -24.25
N PRO A 178 -25.14 -2.30 -23.59
CA PRO A 178 -25.19 -2.54 -22.14
C PRO A 178 -24.65 -3.91 -21.75
N ALA A 179 -24.89 -4.95 -22.55
CA ALA A 179 -24.38 -6.28 -22.28
C ALA A 179 -22.87 -6.36 -22.53
N VAL A 180 -22.36 -5.81 -23.62
CA VAL A 180 -20.93 -5.75 -23.95
C VAL A 180 -20.12 -5.01 -22.86
N LEU A 181 -20.64 -3.87 -22.39
CA LEU A 181 -19.93 -3.03 -21.43
C LEU A 181 -20.03 -3.51 -19.99
N PHE A 182 -21.16 -4.12 -19.59
CA PHE A 182 -21.49 -4.38 -18.19
C PHE A 182 -21.71 -5.87 -17.85
N SER A 183 -21.48 -6.79 -18.80
CA SER A 183 -21.43 -8.23 -18.45
C SER A 183 -20.15 -8.51 -17.66
N GLU A 184 -20.31 -9.35 -16.64
CA GLU A 184 -19.22 -9.74 -15.74
C GLU A 184 -18.69 -11.14 -16.10
N GLU A 185 -18.58 -11.39 -17.41
CA GLU A 185 -17.94 -12.61 -17.92
C GLU A 185 -16.46 -12.64 -17.52
N LEU A 186 -15.89 -13.83 -17.34
CA LEU A 186 -14.48 -13.99 -17.07
C LEU A 186 -13.63 -13.41 -18.19
N GLY A 187 -12.55 -12.75 -17.84
CA GLY A 187 -11.64 -12.15 -18.81
C GLY A 187 -10.75 -11.08 -18.18
N ALA A 188 -10.07 -10.31 -19.05
CA ALA A 188 -9.16 -9.26 -18.63
C ALA A 188 -9.00 -8.20 -19.71
N VAL A 189 -8.37 -7.08 -19.35
CA VAL A 189 -7.80 -6.12 -20.29
C VAL A 189 -6.29 -6.06 -20.04
N ILE A 190 -5.52 -6.19 -21.11
CA ILE A 190 -4.06 -6.05 -21.10
C ILE A 190 -3.63 -4.88 -21.96
N GLN A 191 -2.50 -4.25 -21.59
CA GLN A 191 -1.81 -3.27 -22.39
C GLN A 191 -0.51 -3.86 -22.92
N VAL A 192 -0.25 -3.71 -24.22
CA VAL A 192 0.96 -4.18 -24.90
C VAL A 192 1.53 -3.10 -25.80
N SER A 193 2.82 -3.17 -26.16
CA SER A 193 3.38 -2.33 -27.22
C SER A 193 2.72 -2.66 -28.56
N GLN A 194 2.47 -1.65 -29.41
CA GLN A 194 1.90 -1.89 -30.75
C GLN A 194 2.79 -2.79 -31.61
N GLU A 195 4.09 -2.75 -31.42
CA GLU A 195 5.02 -3.62 -32.17
C GLU A 195 4.87 -5.09 -31.79
N ASP A 196 4.41 -5.39 -30.56
CA ASP A 196 4.24 -6.74 -30.03
C ASP A 196 2.80 -7.27 -30.16
N THR A 197 1.83 -6.43 -30.53
CA THR A 197 0.39 -6.79 -30.60
C THR A 197 0.15 -8.06 -31.43
N ALA A 198 0.79 -8.17 -32.61
CA ALA A 198 0.59 -9.32 -33.48
C ALA A 198 1.15 -10.62 -32.90
N ASP A 199 2.28 -10.55 -32.22
CA ASP A 199 2.89 -11.72 -31.53
C ASP A 199 2.05 -12.17 -30.33
N VAL A 200 1.58 -11.22 -29.52
CA VAL A 200 0.68 -11.49 -28.40
C VAL A 200 -0.61 -12.17 -28.86
N LEU A 201 -1.26 -11.64 -29.89
CA LEU A 201 -2.48 -12.27 -30.46
C LEU A 201 -2.21 -13.66 -31.04
N SER A 202 -1.03 -13.90 -31.64
CA SER A 202 -0.63 -15.23 -32.11
C SER A 202 -0.51 -16.23 -30.98
N GLN A 203 0.05 -15.84 -29.82
CA GLN A 203 0.16 -16.72 -28.64
C GLN A 203 -1.22 -17.12 -28.09
N PHE A 204 -2.19 -16.20 -28.07
CA PHE A 204 -3.57 -16.54 -27.73
C PHE A 204 -4.22 -17.46 -28.78
N SER A 205 -3.98 -17.23 -30.06
CA SER A 205 -4.48 -18.09 -31.15
C SER A 205 -3.92 -19.50 -31.06
N ASP A 206 -2.62 -19.66 -30.82
CA ASP A 206 -1.98 -20.95 -30.63
C ASP A 206 -2.51 -21.73 -29.40
N ALA A 207 -3.04 -21.01 -28.42
CA ALA A 207 -3.70 -21.55 -27.25
C ALA A 207 -5.22 -21.82 -27.44
N GLY A 208 -5.76 -21.58 -28.66
CA GLY A 208 -7.19 -21.77 -28.96
C GLY A 208 -8.12 -20.65 -28.49
N LEU A 209 -7.54 -19.49 -28.14
CA LEU A 209 -8.26 -18.32 -27.59
C LEU A 209 -8.36 -17.15 -28.59
N GLU A 210 -8.15 -17.37 -29.90
CA GLU A 210 -8.21 -16.33 -30.93
C GLU A 210 -9.51 -15.52 -30.87
N GLU A 211 -10.66 -16.22 -30.78
CA GLU A 211 -11.99 -15.60 -30.75
C GLU A 211 -12.29 -14.86 -29.44
N CYS A 212 -11.45 -15.06 -28.39
CA CYS A 212 -11.59 -14.39 -27.11
C CYS A 212 -10.91 -13.01 -27.09
N CYS A 213 -10.03 -12.71 -28.03
CA CYS A 213 -9.16 -11.52 -27.98
C CYS A 213 -9.53 -10.47 -29.02
N ALA A 214 -9.61 -9.22 -28.59
CA ALA A 214 -9.88 -8.09 -29.49
C ALA A 214 -9.05 -6.86 -29.10
N VAL A 215 -8.39 -6.23 -30.08
CA VAL A 215 -7.79 -4.89 -29.90
C VAL A 215 -8.91 -3.87 -29.88
N ILE A 216 -9.10 -3.20 -28.74
CA ILE A 216 -10.26 -2.33 -28.50
C ILE A 216 -9.90 -0.83 -28.44
N GLY A 217 -8.64 -0.46 -28.42
CA GLY A 217 -8.23 0.95 -28.36
C GLY A 217 -6.89 1.18 -27.68
N GLN A 218 -6.72 2.38 -27.15
CA GLN A 218 -5.44 2.83 -26.59
C GLN A 218 -5.63 3.86 -25.48
N PRO A 219 -4.67 3.99 -24.53
CA PRO A 219 -4.64 5.09 -23.59
C PRO A 219 -4.23 6.40 -24.28
N THR A 220 -4.67 7.53 -23.72
CA THR A 220 -4.38 8.87 -24.23
C THR A 220 -3.90 9.81 -23.13
N SER A 221 -3.08 10.80 -23.48
CA SER A 221 -2.67 11.86 -22.55
C SER A 221 -3.79 12.89 -22.27
N ASP A 222 -4.78 12.98 -23.15
CA ASP A 222 -6.01 13.75 -22.90
C ASP A 222 -6.84 13.01 -21.83
N PRO A 223 -7.33 13.66 -20.76
CA PRO A 223 -8.06 12.99 -19.70
C PRO A 223 -9.48 12.52 -20.09
N ALA A 224 -9.92 12.70 -21.33
CA ALA A 224 -11.20 12.20 -21.81
C ALA A 224 -11.19 10.66 -21.96
N ILE A 225 -12.21 10.01 -21.44
CA ILE A 225 -12.49 8.58 -21.68
C ILE A 225 -13.63 8.50 -22.68
N VAL A 226 -13.33 8.03 -23.89
CA VAL A 226 -14.24 8.04 -25.03
C VAL A 226 -14.47 6.62 -25.53
N PHE A 227 -15.76 6.24 -25.63
CA PHE A 227 -16.18 4.99 -26.27
C PHE A 227 -16.93 5.30 -27.55
N GLN A 228 -16.56 4.63 -28.64
CA GLN A 228 -17.13 4.81 -29.97
C GLN A 228 -17.73 3.52 -30.49
N LEU A 229 -18.84 3.63 -31.22
CA LEU A 229 -19.47 2.57 -31.99
C LEU A 229 -19.88 3.13 -33.36
N ALA A 230 -19.52 2.46 -34.45
CA ALA A 230 -19.81 2.87 -35.84
C ALA A 230 -19.34 4.32 -36.14
N GLY A 231 -18.24 4.75 -35.51
CA GLY A 231 -17.69 6.08 -35.66
C GLY A 231 -18.37 7.20 -34.86
N GLU A 232 -19.43 6.86 -34.10
CA GLU A 232 -20.13 7.79 -33.24
C GLU A 232 -19.72 7.61 -31.75
N THR A 233 -19.56 8.70 -31.02
CA THR A 233 -19.30 8.65 -29.59
C THR A 233 -20.58 8.22 -28.84
N VAL A 234 -20.51 7.08 -28.15
CA VAL A 234 -21.64 6.52 -27.39
C VAL A 234 -21.55 6.81 -25.89
N LEU A 235 -20.32 6.95 -25.36
CA LEU A 235 -20.07 7.38 -23.97
C LEU A 235 -18.83 8.24 -23.96
N GLU A 236 -18.87 9.35 -23.24
CA GLU A 236 -17.74 10.24 -23.04
C GLU A 236 -17.85 10.98 -21.71
N ASN A 237 -16.77 11.05 -20.98
CA ASN A 237 -16.60 11.95 -19.84
C ASN A 237 -15.11 12.06 -19.48
N SER A 238 -14.75 13.03 -18.62
CA SER A 238 -13.39 13.11 -18.13
C SER A 238 -13.10 11.99 -17.12
N ARG A 239 -11.85 11.56 -17.07
CA ARG A 239 -11.37 10.61 -16.06
C ARG A 239 -11.79 11.02 -14.65
N ALA A 240 -11.58 12.30 -14.27
CA ALA A 240 -11.92 12.80 -12.95
C ALA A 240 -13.43 12.72 -12.66
N ALA A 241 -14.29 12.98 -13.64
CA ALA A 241 -15.73 12.89 -13.48
C ALA A 241 -16.18 11.44 -13.22
N TRP A 242 -15.71 10.48 -14.03
CA TRP A 242 -15.99 9.04 -13.81
C TRP A 242 -15.45 8.54 -12.48
N GLN A 243 -14.23 8.92 -12.11
CA GLN A 243 -13.61 8.49 -10.85
C GLN A 243 -14.36 9.05 -9.63
N ARG A 244 -14.90 10.28 -9.71
CA ARG A 244 -15.74 10.83 -8.65
C ARG A 244 -17.03 10.03 -8.47
N VAL A 245 -17.68 9.65 -9.56
CA VAL A 245 -18.87 8.79 -9.50
C VAL A 245 -18.53 7.44 -8.88
N TRP A 246 -17.44 6.81 -9.30
CA TRP A 246 -16.94 5.53 -8.76
C TRP A 246 -16.63 5.61 -7.26
N THR A 247 -16.05 6.72 -6.80
CA THR A 247 -15.63 6.91 -5.41
C THR A 247 -16.77 7.43 -4.50
N GLU A 248 -17.85 8.00 -5.05
CA GLU A 248 -18.84 8.77 -4.28
C GLU A 248 -19.42 7.99 -3.11
N THR A 249 -19.83 6.75 -3.30
CA THR A 249 -20.41 5.93 -2.23
C THR A 249 -19.41 5.71 -1.08
N SER A 250 -18.17 5.36 -1.40
CA SER A 250 -17.09 5.19 -0.41
C SER A 250 -16.80 6.50 0.32
N TRP A 251 -16.74 7.62 -0.39
CA TRP A 251 -16.54 8.94 0.19
C TRP A 251 -17.66 9.31 1.18
N GLN A 252 -18.93 9.10 0.83
CA GLN A 252 -20.06 9.37 1.74
C GLN A 252 -20.00 8.51 3.00
N ILE A 253 -19.61 7.22 2.87
CA ILE A 253 -19.43 6.33 4.02
C ILE A 253 -18.24 6.80 4.88
N GLN A 254 -17.13 7.16 4.26
CA GLN A 254 -15.96 7.71 4.97
C GLN A 254 -16.30 8.95 5.78
N ARG A 255 -17.07 9.89 5.22
CA ARG A 255 -17.50 11.10 5.93
C ARG A 255 -18.34 10.83 7.18
N LEU A 256 -19.08 9.69 7.20
CA LEU A 256 -19.89 9.28 8.35
C LEU A 256 -19.07 8.52 9.40
N ARG A 257 -18.02 7.83 8.99
CA ARG A 257 -17.21 6.95 9.85
C ARG A 257 -15.95 7.65 10.37
N ASP A 258 -15.30 8.43 9.51
CA ASP A 258 -13.97 9.01 9.72
C ASP A 258 -14.08 10.53 9.91
N ASN A 259 -12.94 11.23 9.98
CA ASN A 259 -12.93 12.70 9.96
C ASN A 259 -13.43 13.21 8.59
N ALA A 260 -14.52 13.96 8.61
CA ALA A 260 -15.18 14.43 7.38
C ALA A 260 -14.28 15.34 6.53
N ASP A 261 -13.47 16.23 7.16
CA ASP A 261 -12.55 17.12 6.43
C ASP A 261 -11.46 16.32 5.69
N CYS A 262 -10.96 15.23 6.28
CA CYS A 262 -9.98 14.34 5.63
C CYS A 262 -10.61 13.61 4.44
N ALA A 263 -11.81 13.06 4.62
CA ALA A 263 -12.54 12.39 3.54
C ALA A 263 -12.82 13.35 2.37
N ASP A 264 -13.22 14.60 2.67
CA ASP A 264 -13.48 15.63 1.65
C ASP A 264 -12.19 16.01 0.90
N GLN A 265 -11.05 16.17 1.60
CA GLN A 265 -9.77 16.49 0.98
C GLN A 265 -9.26 15.38 0.04
N GLU A 266 -9.46 14.11 0.39
CA GLU A 266 -9.11 12.98 -0.47
C GLU A 266 -9.98 12.94 -1.73
N PHE A 267 -11.29 13.12 -1.57
CA PHE A 267 -12.23 13.18 -2.69
C PHE A 267 -11.96 14.37 -3.64
N GLU A 268 -11.64 15.55 -3.09
CA GLU A 268 -11.26 16.72 -3.89
C GLU A 268 -9.99 16.49 -4.71
N ALA A 269 -9.03 15.74 -4.19
CA ALA A 269 -7.76 15.46 -4.86
C ALA A 269 -7.92 14.68 -6.18
N ILE A 270 -9.05 13.99 -6.38
CA ILE A 270 -9.38 13.29 -7.63
C ILE A 270 -9.37 14.24 -8.82
N ALA A 271 -9.79 15.49 -8.63
CA ALA A 271 -9.92 16.48 -9.71
C ALA A 271 -8.56 17.08 -10.17
N ASP A 272 -7.46 16.81 -9.46
CA ASP A 272 -6.14 17.34 -9.82
C ASP A 272 -5.47 16.48 -10.91
N ASP A 273 -5.89 16.65 -12.16
CA ASP A 273 -5.30 15.93 -13.31
C ASP A 273 -3.82 16.26 -13.53
N ALA A 274 -3.34 17.41 -13.04
CA ALA A 274 -1.94 17.79 -13.12
C ALA A 274 -1.08 17.22 -11.98
N ASN A 275 -1.62 16.36 -11.11
CA ASN A 275 -0.85 15.70 -10.08
C ASN A 275 0.19 14.75 -10.73
N PRO A 276 1.50 14.96 -10.50
CA PRO A 276 2.54 14.20 -11.18
C PRO A 276 2.70 12.75 -10.65
N GLY A 277 1.92 12.36 -9.63
CA GLY A 277 2.12 11.07 -8.95
C GLY A 277 3.32 11.07 -8.01
N LEU A 278 3.71 9.88 -7.56
CA LEU A 278 4.90 9.71 -6.71
C LEU A 278 6.16 10.04 -7.51
N GLN A 279 7.09 10.76 -6.87
CA GLN A 279 8.37 11.13 -7.46
C GLN A 279 9.46 11.01 -6.41
N ALA A 280 10.53 10.28 -6.70
CA ALA A 280 11.70 10.24 -5.86
C ALA A 280 12.77 11.21 -6.37
N LEU A 281 13.38 11.95 -5.47
CA LEU A 281 14.53 12.82 -5.72
C LEU A 281 15.57 12.55 -4.65
N LEU A 282 16.75 12.09 -5.04
CA LEU A 282 17.85 11.85 -4.12
C LEU A 282 18.89 12.97 -4.23
N SER A 283 19.38 13.46 -3.10
CA SER A 283 20.51 14.41 -3.02
C SER A 283 21.86 13.71 -2.93
N PHE A 284 21.89 12.38 -3.08
CA PHE A 284 23.05 11.51 -2.99
C PHE A 284 23.00 10.41 -4.04
N GLU A 285 24.15 9.80 -4.31
CA GLU A 285 24.25 8.65 -5.23
C GLU A 285 23.74 7.38 -4.55
N LEU A 286 22.67 6.76 -5.09
CA LEU A 286 22.01 5.60 -4.51
C LEU A 286 22.94 4.41 -4.35
N ASN A 287 23.76 4.14 -5.38
CA ASN A 287 24.65 2.99 -5.45
C ASN A 287 25.98 3.21 -4.70
N ASP A 288 26.20 4.38 -4.08
CA ASP A 288 27.37 4.65 -3.25
C ASP A 288 27.18 3.99 -1.85
N ASP A 289 27.78 2.82 -1.67
CA ASP A 289 27.82 2.19 -0.35
C ASP A 289 28.93 2.78 0.52
N ILE A 290 28.61 3.89 1.18
CA ILE A 290 29.52 4.59 2.10
C ILE A 290 30.02 3.73 3.28
N ALA A 291 29.37 2.61 3.58
CA ALA A 291 29.75 1.69 4.65
C ALA A 291 30.59 0.51 4.14
N ALA A 292 30.76 0.32 2.83
CA ALA A 292 31.42 -0.84 2.24
C ALA A 292 32.82 -1.13 2.83
N GLY A 293 33.66 -0.10 2.96
CA GLY A 293 34.99 -0.22 3.55
C GLY A 293 34.97 -0.66 5.02
N LEU A 294 33.99 -0.18 5.77
CA LEU A 294 33.81 -0.55 7.19
C LEU A 294 33.27 -1.97 7.33
N ILE A 295 32.39 -2.37 6.43
CA ILE A 295 31.83 -3.74 6.39
C ILE A 295 32.94 -4.75 6.04
N ALA A 296 33.80 -4.42 5.06
CA ALA A 296 34.91 -5.25 4.62
C ALA A 296 35.96 -5.49 5.72
N ASN A 297 36.12 -4.56 6.67
CA ASN A 297 37.02 -4.74 7.82
C ASN A 297 36.55 -5.79 8.82
N GLY A 298 35.34 -6.34 8.68
CA GLY A 298 34.80 -7.40 9.51
C GLY A 298 34.36 -6.98 10.92
N ASN A 299 34.64 -5.74 11.34
CA ASN A 299 34.14 -5.20 12.60
C ASN A 299 32.65 -4.85 12.47
N ARG A 300 31.80 -5.49 13.27
CA ARG A 300 30.35 -5.28 13.26
C ARG A 300 29.88 -4.78 14.64
N PRO A 301 29.73 -3.46 14.81
CA PRO A 301 29.24 -2.90 16.07
C PRO A 301 27.89 -3.53 16.47
N ARG A 302 27.70 -3.75 17.77
CA ARG A 302 26.46 -4.33 18.29
C ARG A 302 25.39 -3.27 18.40
N ILE A 303 24.18 -3.59 17.95
CA ILE A 303 22.97 -2.77 18.09
C ILE A 303 21.87 -3.57 18.77
N ALA A 304 21.21 -2.96 19.76
CA ALA A 304 20.06 -3.55 20.42
C ALA A 304 18.79 -3.24 19.61
N ILE A 305 18.13 -4.26 19.09
CA ILE A 305 16.81 -4.18 18.48
C ILE A 305 15.80 -4.46 19.58
N LEU A 306 15.24 -3.41 20.14
CA LEU A 306 14.32 -3.51 21.27
C LEU A 306 12.95 -3.98 20.82
N ARG A 307 12.38 -4.87 21.59
CA ARG A 307 10.97 -5.23 21.47
C ARG A 307 10.30 -5.43 22.82
N GLU A 308 9.03 -5.21 22.83
CA GLU A 308 8.10 -5.50 23.91
C GLU A 308 6.92 -6.31 23.32
N GLN A 309 6.05 -6.87 24.17
CA GLN A 309 4.83 -7.51 23.69
C GLN A 309 4.03 -6.53 22.80
N GLY A 310 3.61 -6.99 21.62
CA GLY A 310 2.90 -6.18 20.63
C GLY A 310 3.80 -5.46 19.62
N VAL A 311 5.13 -5.46 19.80
CA VAL A 311 6.07 -4.99 18.78
C VAL A 311 6.17 -6.00 17.64
N ASN A 312 6.20 -5.55 16.38
CA ASN A 312 6.19 -6.42 15.20
C ASN A 312 7.20 -6.04 14.10
N GLY A 313 7.96 -4.95 14.26
CA GLY A 313 8.92 -4.44 13.27
C GLY A 313 10.38 -4.87 13.50
N GLN A 314 10.67 -5.76 14.46
CA GLN A 314 12.04 -6.07 14.87
C GLN A 314 12.83 -6.87 13.83
N VAL A 315 12.18 -7.72 13.04
CA VAL A 315 12.86 -8.57 12.04
C VAL A 315 13.36 -7.75 10.87
N GLU A 316 12.50 -6.93 10.26
CA GLU A 316 12.86 -6.04 9.16
C GLU A 316 13.87 -4.97 9.61
N MET A 317 13.75 -4.45 10.83
CA MET A 317 14.72 -3.51 11.40
C MET A 317 16.11 -4.16 11.58
N ALA A 318 16.15 -5.38 12.13
CA ALA A 318 17.38 -6.15 12.26
C ALA A 318 18.01 -6.43 10.89
N ALA A 319 17.21 -6.75 9.87
CA ALA A 319 17.68 -6.99 8.50
C ALA A 319 18.34 -5.73 7.91
N ALA A 320 17.72 -4.55 8.05
CA ALA A 320 18.26 -3.29 7.57
C ALA A 320 19.62 -2.95 8.22
N PHE A 321 19.72 -3.06 9.54
CA PHE A 321 20.98 -2.82 10.25
C PHE A 321 22.05 -3.88 9.98
N ASN A 322 21.67 -5.15 9.86
CA ASN A 322 22.62 -6.22 9.46
C ASN A 322 23.19 -5.95 8.07
N ARG A 323 22.37 -5.50 7.12
CA ARG A 323 22.79 -5.10 5.77
C ARG A 323 23.76 -3.91 5.81
N ALA A 324 23.53 -2.96 6.73
CA ALA A 324 24.45 -1.84 6.96
C ALA A 324 25.74 -2.21 7.71
N GLY A 325 25.95 -3.45 8.10
CA GLY A 325 27.20 -3.92 8.72
C GLY A 325 27.22 -3.90 10.24
N PHE A 326 26.06 -3.90 10.90
CA PHE A 326 25.95 -4.09 12.35
C PHE A 326 25.76 -5.57 12.71
N THR A 327 25.96 -5.91 13.98
CA THR A 327 25.44 -7.12 14.59
C THR A 327 24.16 -6.74 15.34
N ALA A 328 23.00 -6.99 14.71
CA ALA A 328 21.71 -6.73 15.30
C ALA A 328 21.36 -7.84 16.32
N ILE A 329 21.03 -7.44 17.54
CA ILE A 329 20.72 -8.35 18.64
C ILE A 329 19.29 -8.04 19.10
N ASP A 330 18.43 -9.05 19.04
CA ASP A 330 17.07 -8.98 19.57
C ASP A 330 17.13 -8.87 21.10
N VAL A 331 16.57 -7.81 21.66
CA VAL A 331 16.54 -7.53 23.08
C VAL A 331 15.10 -7.30 23.52
N HIS A 332 14.56 -8.25 24.26
CA HIS A 332 13.24 -8.09 24.87
C HIS A 332 13.33 -7.24 26.14
N MET A 333 12.37 -6.36 26.36
CA MET A 333 12.37 -5.47 27.53
C MET A 333 12.45 -6.22 28.85
N SER A 334 11.85 -7.42 28.96
CA SER A 334 11.95 -8.24 30.18
C SER A 334 13.39 -8.58 30.57
N ASP A 335 14.32 -8.62 29.62
CA ASP A 335 15.74 -8.88 29.89
C ASP A 335 16.43 -7.67 30.52
N ILE A 336 16.06 -6.46 30.08
CA ILE A 336 16.54 -5.22 30.67
C ILE A 336 15.90 -4.99 32.04
N LEU A 337 14.58 -5.15 32.14
CA LEU A 337 13.82 -4.97 33.40
C LEU A 337 14.32 -5.88 34.52
N SER A 338 14.78 -7.08 34.18
CA SER A 338 15.33 -8.07 35.14
C SER A 338 16.84 -7.93 35.35
N GLY A 339 17.52 -7.03 34.62
CA GLY A 339 18.98 -6.86 34.70
C GLY A 339 19.79 -7.99 34.01
N ARG A 340 19.15 -8.87 33.25
CA ARG A 340 19.85 -9.92 32.49
C ARG A 340 20.67 -9.39 31.32
N VAL A 341 20.23 -8.30 30.73
CA VAL A 341 20.91 -7.59 29.65
C VAL A 341 21.16 -6.15 30.06
N THR A 342 22.40 -5.70 29.95
CA THR A 342 22.79 -4.29 30.12
C THR A 342 22.98 -3.63 28.76
N LEU A 343 22.85 -2.31 28.69
CA LEU A 343 23.04 -1.54 27.46
C LEU A 343 24.49 -1.11 27.21
N GLU A 344 25.43 -1.39 28.12
CA GLU A 344 26.83 -0.96 28.05
C GLU A 344 27.54 -1.42 26.76
N GLY A 345 27.31 -2.67 26.35
CA GLY A 345 27.99 -3.28 25.20
C GLY A 345 27.42 -2.89 23.82
N PHE A 346 26.38 -2.04 23.77
CA PHE A 346 25.76 -1.62 22.54
C PHE A 346 26.21 -0.23 22.11
N ARG A 347 26.39 -0.04 20.79
CA ARG A 347 26.69 1.25 20.15
C ARG A 347 25.43 1.91 19.62
N GLY A 348 24.40 1.14 19.38
CA GLY A 348 23.09 1.60 18.93
C GLY A 348 21.94 0.90 19.66
N LEU A 349 20.81 1.59 19.72
CA LEU A 349 19.57 1.12 20.27
C LEU A 349 18.44 1.51 19.31
N VAL A 350 17.57 0.56 18.97
CA VAL A 350 16.43 0.84 18.11
C VAL A 350 15.15 0.36 18.76
N ALA A 351 14.22 1.29 18.95
CA ALA A 351 12.85 1.01 19.36
C ALA A 351 11.98 0.85 18.12
N CYS A 352 11.45 -0.36 17.91
CA CYS A 352 10.72 -0.73 16.71
C CYS A 352 9.23 -0.36 16.77
N GLY A 353 8.57 -0.43 15.60
CA GLY A 353 7.13 -0.26 15.46
C GLY A 353 6.32 -1.43 16.01
N GLY A 354 5.03 -1.19 16.23
CA GLY A 354 4.06 -2.16 16.75
C GLY A 354 3.00 -1.50 17.61
N PHE A 355 2.44 -2.27 18.53
CA PHE A 355 1.38 -1.87 19.46
C PHE A 355 1.74 -2.35 20.87
N SER A 356 2.79 -1.78 21.46
CA SER A 356 3.27 -2.22 22.76
C SER A 356 2.19 -2.11 23.84
N TYR A 357 1.96 -3.20 24.58
CA TYR A 357 0.87 -3.34 25.55
C TYR A 357 -0.53 -3.07 24.98
N GLY A 358 -0.73 -3.28 23.65
CA GLY A 358 -1.99 -3.02 22.97
C GLY A 358 -2.42 -1.55 22.99
N ASP A 359 -1.47 -0.63 23.21
CA ASP A 359 -1.68 0.82 23.31
C ASP A 359 -2.75 1.24 24.34
N VAL A 360 -2.98 0.41 25.37
CA VAL A 360 -4.08 0.60 26.36
C VAL A 360 -3.98 1.93 27.11
N LEU A 361 -2.76 2.42 27.34
CA LEU A 361 -2.51 3.70 28.03
C LEU A 361 -2.24 4.87 27.06
N GLY A 362 -2.34 4.63 25.77
CA GLY A 362 -1.85 5.48 24.69
C GLY A 362 -0.64 4.83 24.00
N ALA A 363 -0.45 5.13 22.73
CA ALA A 363 0.57 4.49 21.92
C ALA A 363 1.99 4.79 22.45
N GLY A 364 2.77 3.72 22.67
CA GLY A 364 4.10 3.79 23.27
C GLY A 364 4.15 4.11 24.76
N GLU A 365 3.03 4.52 25.37
CA GLU A 365 2.98 4.96 26.77
C GLU A 365 3.27 3.82 27.74
N GLY A 366 2.67 2.65 27.55
CA GLY A 366 2.93 1.48 28.40
C GLY A 366 4.40 1.08 28.38
N TRP A 367 5.03 1.13 27.21
CA TRP A 367 6.45 0.83 27.04
C TRP A 367 7.33 1.88 27.74
N ALA A 368 7.08 3.17 27.54
CA ALA A 368 7.78 4.24 28.22
C ALA A 368 7.66 4.15 29.75
N LYS A 369 6.45 3.88 30.26
CA LYS A 369 6.20 3.75 31.69
C LYS A 369 6.89 2.53 32.31
N SER A 370 7.03 1.42 31.59
CA SER A 370 7.81 0.28 32.06
C SER A 370 9.30 0.64 32.27
N ILE A 371 9.84 1.58 31.52
CA ILE A 371 11.19 2.10 31.69
C ILE A 371 11.25 3.12 32.82
N LEU A 372 10.37 4.13 32.81
CA LEU A 372 10.39 5.24 33.76
C LEU A 372 10.19 4.80 35.22
N PHE A 373 9.34 3.78 35.44
CA PHE A 373 8.97 3.32 36.78
C PHE A 373 9.69 2.04 37.24
N ASN A 374 10.65 1.53 36.43
CA ASN A 374 11.57 0.47 36.85
C ASN A 374 12.97 1.07 37.04
N SER A 375 13.54 0.99 38.23
CA SER A 375 14.82 1.62 38.55
C SER A 375 15.97 1.09 37.69
N ILE A 376 16.02 -0.22 37.43
CA ILE A 376 17.09 -0.86 36.62
C ILE A 376 17.02 -0.35 35.19
N ALA A 377 15.82 -0.39 34.57
CA ALA A 377 15.65 0.08 33.20
C ALA A 377 15.91 1.60 33.09
N ARG A 378 15.34 2.39 34.02
CA ARG A 378 15.55 3.84 34.01
C ARG A 378 17.03 4.21 34.07
N GLU A 379 17.80 3.58 34.97
CA GLU A 379 19.25 3.78 35.07
C GLU A 379 19.95 3.39 33.77
N ALA A 380 19.70 2.17 33.24
CA ALA A 380 20.31 1.68 32.01
C ALA A 380 20.05 2.60 30.80
N PHE A 381 18.82 3.09 30.63
CA PHE A 381 18.48 4.03 29.54
C PHE A 381 19.09 5.41 29.76
N THR A 382 19.09 5.93 31.00
CA THR A 382 19.72 7.20 31.33
C THR A 382 21.22 7.17 31.01
N GLU A 383 21.93 6.14 31.43
CA GLU A 383 23.36 5.96 31.14
C GLU A 383 23.60 5.81 29.64
N PHE A 384 22.77 5.02 28.94
CA PHE A 384 22.90 4.86 27.48
C PHE A 384 22.78 6.18 26.74
N PHE A 385 21.76 6.98 27.02
CA PHE A 385 21.56 8.28 26.34
C PHE A 385 22.60 9.34 26.75
N ALA A 386 23.18 9.25 27.93
CA ALA A 386 24.25 10.16 28.38
C ALA A 386 25.58 9.90 27.66
N ARG A 387 25.83 8.70 27.14
CA ARG A 387 27.05 8.36 26.41
C ARG A 387 27.09 9.10 25.07
N THR A 388 28.26 9.64 24.72
CA THR A 388 28.48 10.38 23.44
C THR A 388 28.85 9.47 22.27
N ASP A 389 29.12 8.20 22.53
CA ASP A 389 29.54 7.19 21.56
C ASP A 389 28.40 6.21 21.18
N THR A 390 27.16 6.54 21.53
CA THR A 390 25.94 5.77 21.23
C THR A 390 24.93 6.58 20.44
N PHE A 391 24.08 5.86 19.72
CA PHE A 391 22.95 6.46 19.00
C PHE A 391 21.64 5.68 19.27
N ALA A 392 20.50 6.33 19.02
CA ALA A 392 19.21 5.66 19.08
C ALA A 392 18.28 6.07 17.92
N LEU A 393 17.44 5.13 17.52
CA LEU A 393 16.38 5.33 16.53
C LEU A 393 15.05 4.84 17.11
N GLY A 394 14.00 5.67 17.04
CA GLY A 394 12.63 5.28 17.35
C GLY A 394 11.76 5.36 16.11
N VAL A 395 11.07 4.26 15.77
CA VAL A 395 10.19 4.19 14.61
C VAL A 395 8.78 3.83 15.05
N CYS A 396 7.77 4.59 14.59
CA CYS A 396 6.35 4.37 14.86
C CYS A 396 6.08 4.24 16.39
N ASN A 397 5.70 3.07 16.89
CA ASN A 397 5.52 2.83 18.34
C ASN A 397 6.79 3.12 19.15
N GLY A 398 7.97 2.85 18.58
CA GLY A 398 9.25 3.24 19.18
C GLY A 398 9.48 4.76 19.17
N CYS A 399 8.98 5.48 18.18
CA CYS A 399 8.98 6.95 18.16
C CYS A 399 8.11 7.50 19.30
N GLN A 400 6.91 6.99 19.46
CA GLN A 400 5.99 7.35 20.55
C GLN A 400 6.61 7.06 21.92
N MET A 401 7.22 5.89 22.08
CA MET A 401 7.91 5.50 23.31
C MET A 401 9.05 6.45 23.67
N LEU A 402 9.97 6.71 22.70
CA LEU A 402 11.11 7.61 22.95
C LEU A 402 10.66 9.05 23.20
N SER A 403 9.60 9.52 22.52
CA SER A 403 9.03 10.84 22.80
C SER A 403 8.53 10.96 24.23
N ASN A 404 8.00 9.89 24.81
CA ASN A 404 7.58 9.83 26.20
C ASN A 404 8.75 9.67 27.20
N LEU A 405 9.96 9.33 26.72
CA LEU A 405 11.20 9.27 27.50
C LEU A 405 12.04 10.55 27.43
N ARG A 406 11.53 11.65 26.87
CA ARG A 406 12.29 12.90 26.64
C ARG A 406 13.03 13.41 27.88
N GLU A 407 12.56 13.16 29.10
CA GLU A 407 13.27 13.52 30.33
C GLU A 407 14.58 12.75 30.55
N LEU A 408 14.77 11.59 29.88
CA LEU A 408 15.99 10.79 29.93
C LEU A 408 16.92 11.05 28.73
N ILE A 409 16.42 11.73 27.68
CA ILE A 409 17.14 11.91 26.41
C ILE A 409 17.64 13.35 26.31
N PRO A 410 18.95 13.60 26.44
CA PRO A 410 19.49 14.96 26.35
C PRO A 410 19.19 15.62 25.01
N GLY A 411 18.68 16.85 25.02
CA GLY A 411 18.42 17.65 23.82
C GLY A 411 17.13 17.33 23.08
N SER A 412 16.19 16.61 23.72
CA SER A 412 14.86 16.26 23.20
C SER A 412 13.73 17.14 23.77
N ASP A 413 14.04 18.24 24.42
CA ASP A 413 13.09 19.12 25.12
C ASP A 413 11.92 19.61 24.22
N HIS A 414 12.16 19.66 22.90
CA HIS A 414 11.21 20.17 21.92
C HIS A 414 10.30 19.11 21.32
N TRP A 415 10.44 17.85 21.71
CA TRP A 415 9.66 16.78 21.10
C TRP A 415 8.20 16.83 21.54
N PRO A 416 7.25 16.65 20.60
CA PRO A 416 5.81 16.58 20.88
C PRO A 416 5.44 15.25 21.47
N HIS A 417 4.20 15.10 21.91
CA HIS A 417 3.55 13.79 22.01
C HIS A 417 3.03 13.36 20.65
N PHE A 418 2.88 12.04 20.44
CA PHE A 418 2.25 11.51 19.26
C PHE A 418 0.90 10.91 19.65
N VAL A 419 -0.17 11.45 19.08
CA VAL A 419 -1.55 11.12 19.43
C VAL A 419 -2.34 10.65 18.19
N ARG A 420 -3.62 10.37 18.38
CA ARG A 420 -4.51 9.87 17.32
C ARG A 420 -4.43 10.73 16.05
N ASN A 421 -4.36 10.05 14.91
CA ASN A 421 -4.38 10.69 13.60
C ASN A 421 -5.60 11.60 13.42
N LYS A 422 -5.44 12.72 12.71
CA LYS A 422 -6.54 13.62 12.39
C LYS A 422 -7.65 12.90 11.60
N SER A 423 -7.31 11.93 10.76
CA SER A 423 -8.28 11.11 10.02
C SER A 423 -9.14 10.21 10.90
N GLU A 424 -8.75 10.03 12.16
CA GLU A 424 -9.37 9.11 13.14
C GLU A 424 -9.28 7.62 12.74
N GLN A 425 -8.44 7.31 11.75
CA GLN A 425 -8.22 5.97 11.24
C GLN A 425 -6.77 5.51 11.40
N PHE A 426 -6.57 4.20 11.30
CA PHE A 426 -5.26 3.61 11.09
C PHE A 426 -4.86 3.85 9.63
N GLU A 427 -3.80 4.62 9.43
CA GLU A 427 -3.29 4.94 8.11
C GLU A 427 -2.27 3.88 7.67
N ALA A 428 -2.59 3.17 6.58
CA ALA A 428 -1.75 2.18 5.93
C ALA A 428 -1.58 2.58 4.46
N ARG A 429 -0.53 3.35 4.18
CA ARG A 429 -0.29 3.91 2.83
C ARG A 429 1.17 4.26 2.58
N VAL A 430 1.50 4.57 1.34
CA VAL A 430 2.75 5.23 0.97
C VAL A 430 2.53 6.73 1.01
N ALA A 431 3.44 7.47 1.63
CA ALA A 431 3.46 8.93 1.63
C ALA A 431 4.84 9.44 1.18
N MET A 432 4.87 10.67 0.66
CA MET A 432 6.13 11.33 0.32
C MET A 432 6.64 12.14 1.50
N VAL A 433 7.93 12.02 1.79
CA VAL A 433 8.60 12.84 2.79
C VAL A 433 9.83 13.52 2.22
N GLU A 434 10.19 14.68 2.79
CA GLU A 434 11.42 15.40 2.49
C GLU A 434 12.33 15.41 3.71
N VAL A 435 13.62 15.11 3.50
CA VAL A 435 14.67 15.20 4.53
C VAL A 435 15.03 16.66 4.75
N GLN A 436 14.85 17.13 5.98
CA GLN A 436 15.11 18.51 6.37
C GLN A 436 16.56 18.71 6.84
N PRO A 437 17.11 19.93 6.73
CA PRO A 437 18.36 20.28 7.37
C PRO A 437 18.27 20.05 8.89
N SER A 438 19.03 19.11 9.40
CA SER A 438 19.05 18.75 10.83
C SER A 438 20.37 18.12 11.22
N PRO A 439 20.73 18.07 12.51
CA PRO A 439 21.96 17.42 12.97
C PRO A 439 21.88 15.88 12.95
N SER A 440 20.76 15.26 12.57
CA SER A 440 20.58 13.82 12.61
C SER A 440 21.72 13.07 11.94
N ILE A 441 22.40 12.20 12.68
CA ILE A 441 23.47 11.35 12.16
C ILE A 441 22.95 10.36 11.10
N PHE A 442 21.69 9.99 11.19
CA PHE A 442 21.02 9.07 10.25
C PHE A 442 20.78 9.70 8.88
N LEU A 443 20.54 11.01 8.83
CA LEU A 443 20.14 11.73 7.62
C LEU A 443 21.26 12.58 7.01
N ASN A 444 22.50 12.38 7.48
CA ASN A 444 23.66 13.08 6.98
C ASN A 444 23.85 12.85 5.48
N GLY A 445 24.04 13.94 4.71
CA GLY A 445 24.17 13.87 3.24
C GLY A 445 22.88 13.54 2.49
N MET A 446 21.70 13.56 3.15
CA MET A 446 20.41 13.27 2.52
C MET A 446 19.50 14.51 2.44
N VAL A 447 19.92 15.66 2.92
CA VAL A 447 19.10 16.89 2.98
C VAL A 447 18.56 17.26 1.59
N GLY A 448 17.25 17.53 1.51
CA GLY A 448 16.54 17.83 0.27
C GLY A 448 16.09 16.59 -0.52
N SER A 449 16.50 15.39 -0.10
CA SER A 449 15.96 14.16 -0.70
C SER A 449 14.47 14.04 -0.41
N ARG A 450 13.72 13.67 -1.44
CA ARG A 450 12.27 13.35 -1.38
C ARG A 450 12.09 11.90 -1.75
N MET A 451 11.46 11.15 -0.87
CA MET A 451 11.36 9.70 -1.03
C MET A 451 10.00 9.19 -0.57
N PRO A 452 9.46 8.15 -1.24
CA PRO A 452 8.32 7.42 -0.72
C PRO A 452 8.71 6.70 0.57
N ILE A 453 7.76 6.58 1.50
CA ILE A 453 7.95 5.85 2.75
C ILE A 453 6.66 5.18 3.19
N ALA A 454 6.77 4.03 3.83
CA ALA A 454 5.63 3.28 4.36
C ALA A 454 5.10 3.94 5.64
N ILE A 455 3.78 4.13 5.67
CA ILE A 455 3.00 4.60 6.82
C ILE A 455 2.16 3.45 7.33
N ALA A 456 2.17 3.20 8.65
CA ALA A 456 1.36 2.16 9.30
C ALA A 456 1.11 2.53 10.77
N HIS A 457 0.21 3.49 11.04
CA HIS A 457 -0.07 3.94 12.40
C HIS A 457 -1.46 4.59 12.58
N GLY A 458 -2.06 4.40 13.76
CA GLY A 458 -3.29 5.07 14.18
C GLY A 458 -3.05 6.34 15.01
N GLU A 459 -1.89 6.45 15.64
CA GLU A 459 -1.50 7.54 16.54
C GLU A 459 -0.17 8.17 16.11
N GLY A 460 -0.19 8.89 14.98
CA GLY A 460 1.01 9.51 14.40
C GLY A 460 1.01 11.03 14.38
N HIS A 461 -0.07 11.68 14.82
CA HIS A 461 -0.19 13.13 14.87
C HIS A 461 0.74 13.74 15.91
N ALA A 462 1.64 14.61 15.48
CA ALA A 462 2.55 15.33 16.37
C ALA A 462 1.79 16.44 17.12
N GLU A 463 1.48 16.22 18.39
CA GLU A 463 0.78 17.16 19.25
C GLU A 463 1.77 18.04 20.01
N PHE A 464 1.85 19.30 19.62
CA PHE A 464 2.61 20.34 20.34
C PHE A 464 1.67 21.12 21.27
N ALA A 465 2.23 21.71 22.32
CA ALA A 465 1.44 22.51 23.26
C ALA A 465 0.74 23.71 22.59
N ASP A 466 1.43 24.35 21.65
CA ASP A 466 0.96 25.49 20.85
C ASP A 466 1.86 25.72 19.62
N SER A 467 1.56 26.73 18.83
CA SER A 467 2.36 27.12 17.66
C SER A 467 3.77 27.61 18.02
N ALA A 468 3.94 28.20 19.21
CA ALA A 468 5.26 28.64 19.67
C ALA A 468 6.19 27.45 19.98
N ALA A 469 5.64 26.33 20.44
CA ALA A 469 6.40 25.09 20.61
C ALA A 469 6.84 24.50 19.26
N VAL A 470 6.01 24.60 18.21
CA VAL A 470 6.43 24.24 16.84
C VAL A 470 7.56 25.15 16.36
N ASP A 471 7.44 26.46 16.53
CA ASP A 471 8.47 27.44 16.15
C ASP A 471 9.79 27.18 16.89
N ALA A 472 9.73 26.86 18.19
CA ALA A 472 10.91 26.51 18.98
C ALA A 472 11.59 25.21 18.50
N CYS A 473 10.81 24.21 18.11
CA CYS A 473 11.32 22.97 17.54
C CYS A 473 12.05 23.22 16.21
N GLU A 474 11.49 24.05 15.33
CA GLU A 474 12.12 24.46 14.06
C GLU A 474 13.40 25.28 14.30
N ALA A 475 13.34 26.26 15.19
CA ALA A 475 14.49 27.10 15.53
C ALA A 475 15.65 26.29 16.15
N ALA A 476 15.35 25.16 16.79
CA ALA A 476 16.36 24.23 17.30
C ALA A 476 16.95 23.31 16.22
N ASN A 477 16.53 23.41 14.96
CA ASN A 477 16.84 22.48 13.85
C ASN A 477 16.51 21.01 14.20
N ALA A 478 15.50 20.78 15.05
CA ALA A 478 15.15 19.45 15.52
C ALA A 478 14.27 18.68 14.53
N VAL A 479 13.65 19.36 13.55
CA VAL A 479 12.81 18.71 12.53
C VAL A 479 13.68 18.02 11.50
N ALA A 480 13.55 16.71 11.38
CA ALA A 480 14.36 15.85 10.51
C ALA A 480 13.62 15.44 9.23
N LEU A 481 12.29 15.23 9.31
CA LEU A 481 11.45 14.82 8.18
C LEU A 481 10.12 15.59 8.19
N ARG A 482 9.63 15.88 6.96
CA ARG A 482 8.30 16.44 6.74
C ARG A 482 7.54 15.70 5.65
N TYR A 483 6.24 15.57 5.80
CA TYR A 483 5.36 15.18 4.70
C TYR A 483 5.32 16.26 3.63
N VAL A 484 5.37 15.82 2.38
CA VAL A 484 5.26 16.67 1.20
C VAL A 484 4.21 16.13 0.23
N ASP A 485 3.62 17.02 -0.56
CA ASP A 485 2.76 16.61 -1.68
C ASP A 485 3.61 16.08 -2.85
N ASN A 486 2.95 15.54 -3.88
CA ASN A 486 3.64 15.00 -5.07
C ASN A 486 4.40 16.07 -5.89
N ARG A 487 4.24 17.37 -5.58
CA ARG A 487 5.03 18.48 -6.14
C ARG A 487 6.21 18.87 -5.23
N GLY A 488 6.42 18.12 -4.15
CA GLY A 488 7.51 18.37 -3.19
C GLY A 488 7.28 19.57 -2.28
N ARG A 489 6.04 20.03 -2.10
CA ARG A 489 5.72 21.12 -1.18
C ARG A 489 5.26 20.53 0.16
N MET A 490 5.79 21.08 1.25
CA MET A 490 5.31 20.76 2.60
C MET A 490 3.78 20.89 2.66
N THR A 491 3.11 19.91 3.28
CA THR A 491 1.67 19.86 3.28
C THR A 491 1.07 19.43 4.62
N GLU A 492 -0.09 20.01 4.94
CA GLU A 492 -0.97 19.57 6.02
C GLU A 492 -2.25 18.89 5.46
N ARG A 493 -2.38 18.82 4.12
CA ARG A 493 -3.55 18.22 3.48
C ARG A 493 -3.48 16.70 3.48
N TYR A 494 -4.58 16.09 3.82
CA TYR A 494 -4.84 14.67 3.63
C TYR A 494 -5.07 14.36 2.13
N PRO A 495 -4.65 13.22 1.59
CA PRO A 495 -3.94 12.13 2.24
C PRO A 495 -2.40 12.26 2.23
N ALA A 496 -1.83 13.28 1.61
CA ALA A 496 -0.38 13.46 1.52
C ALA A 496 0.27 13.65 2.91
N ASN A 497 -0.46 14.26 3.87
CA ASN A 497 -0.12 14.24 5.28
C ASN A 497 -1.15 13.34 6.01
N PRO A 498 -0.86 12.04 6.19
CA PRO A 498 -1.86 11.06 6.61
C PRO A 498 -2.28 11.21 8.08
N ASN A 499 -1.45 11.78 8.93
CA ASN A 499 -1.76 11.94 10.35
C ASN A 499 -2.15 13.36 10.76
N GLY A 500 -2.09 14.33 9.83
CA GLY A 500 -2.46 15.72 10.06
C GLY A 500 -1.49 16.51 10.94
N SER A 501 -0.24 16.05 11.09
CA SER A 501 0.80 16.74 11.89
C SER A 501 1.04 18.15 11.38
N PRO A 502 1.19 19.15 12.29
CA PRO A 502 1.42 20.53 11.91
C PRO A 502 2.69 20.66 11.08
N ARG A 503 2.63 21.51 10.03
CA ARG A 503 3.75 21.75 9.10
C ARG A 503 4.36 20.44 8.52
N GLY A 504 3.59 19.37 8.45
CA GLY A 504 4.04 18.08 7.94
C GLY A 504 5.09 17.37 8.80
N ILE A 505 5.35 17.78 10.04
CA ILE A 505 6.40 17.23 10.90
C ILE A 505 6.12 15.74 11.18
N THR A 506 7.07 14.86 10.81
CA THR A 506 6.93 13.42 11.01
C THR A 506 8.21 12.73 11.47
N GLY A 507 9.31 13.45 11.57
CA GLY A 507 10.57 12.98 12.14
C GLY A 507 11.32 14.10 12.84
N LEU A 508 11.94 13.78 13.97
CA LEU A 508 12.63 14.71 14.87
C LEU A 508 13.96 14.13 15.32
N THR A 509 14.87 15.00 15.75
CA THR A 509 16.17 14.59 16.28
C THR A 509 16.56 15.41 17.49
N THR A 510 17.51 14.92 18.29
CA THR A 510 18.14 15.68 19.38
C THR A 510 19.08 16.75 18.83
N ARG A 511 19.47 17.72 19.67
CA ARG A 511 20.38 18.80 19.29
C ARG A 511 21.75 18.31 18.82
N ASP A 512 22.23 17.18 19.34
CA ASP A 512 23.48 16.54 18.93
C ASP A 512 23.32 15.51 17.79
N GLY A 513 22.07 15.27 17.36
CA GLY A 513 21.72 14.41 16.23
C GLY A 513 21.81 12.92 16.46
N ARG A 514 22.21 12.46 17.65
CA ARG A 514 22.43 11.04 17.95
C ARG A 514 21.14 10.24 18.14
N VAL A 515 20.07 10.87 18.57
CA VAL A 515 18.79 10.23 18.73
C VAL A 515 17.80 10.80 17.72
N THR A 516 17.26 9.95 16.89
CA THR A 516 16.25 10.33 15.88
C THR A 516 14.97 9.52 16.10
N ILE A 517 13.83 10.18 16.02
CA ILE A 517 12.52 9.54 16.09
C ILE A 517 11.72 9.88 14.83
N MET A 518 10.93 8.93 14.32
CA MET A 518 10.10 9.13 13.15
C MET A 518 8.88 8.21 13.16
N MET A 519 7.75 8.70 12.67
CA MET A 519 6.53 7.90 12.58
C MET A 519 6.54 6.93 11.38
N PRO A 520 7.03 7.31 10.18
CA PRO A 520 7.14 6.41 9.04
C PRO A 520 8.19 5.31 9.24
N HIS A 521 8.07 4.24 8.43
CA HIS A 521 8.85 3.02 8.53
C HIS A 521 9.94 2.89 7.44
N PRO A 522 11.18 3.38 7.65
CA PRO A 522 12.26 3.22 6.69
C PRO A 522 12.72 1.76 6.54
N GLU A 523 12.56 0.92 7.57
CA GLU A 523 12.90 -0.50 7.57
C GLU A 523 12.00 -1.34 6.66
N ARG A 524 10.86 -0.81 6.25
CA ARG A 524 9.92 -1.48 5.33
C ARG A 524 10.14 -1.14 3.87
N VAL A 525 11.04 -0.19 3.59
CA VAL A 525 11.30 0.34 2.23
C VAL A 525 12.79 0.61 1.96
N PHE A 526 13.70 -0.07 2.69
CA PHE A 526 15.15 0.10 2.49
C PHE A 526 15.68 -0.64 1.25
N ARG A 527 14.94 -1.62 0.72
CA ARG A 527 15.20 -2.25 -0.58
C ARG A 527 14.22 -1.70 -1.61
N ALA A 528 14.66 -1.55 -2.86
CA ALA A 528 13.81 -1.06 -3.94
C ALA A 528 12.52 -1.89 -4.07
N VAL A 529 12.66 -3.22 -4.10
CA VAL A 529 11.55 -4.18 -4.27
C VAL A 529 10.50 -4.17 -3.14
N GLN A 530 10.79 -3.56 -2.00
CA GLN A 530 9.81 -3.42 -0.90
C GLN A 530 8.82 -2.28 -1.13
N ASN A 531 9.10 -1.39 -2.09
CA ASN A 531 8.18 -0.32 -2.46
C ASN A 531 7.17 -0.84 -3.49
N SER A 532 5.91 -0.45 -3.38
CA SER A 532 4.90 -0.72 -4.42
C SER A 532 5.16 0.06 -5.72
N TRP A 533 5.91 1.14 -5.62
CA TRP A 533 6.46 1.90 -6.73
C TRP A 533 7.83 2.45 -6.36
N TYR A 534 8.77 2.40 -7.30
CA TYR A 534 10.08 3.03 -7.22
C TYR A 534 10.58 3.39 -8.62
N PRO A 535 11.52 4.35 -8.78
CA PRO A 535 12.11 4.68 -10.07
C PRO A 535 12.84 3.49 -10.71
N ASP A 536 12.78 3.38 -12.02
CA ASP A 536 13.37 2.25 -12.77
C ASP A 536 14.90 2.16 -12.65
N ASP A 537 15.57 3.26 -12.29
CA ASP A 537 17.01 3.32 -12.05
C ASP A 537 17.44 2.84 -10.64
N TRP A 538 16.47 2.53 -9.75
CA TRP A 538 16.78 1.92 -8.47
C TRP A 538 17.09 0.45 -8.65
N SER A 539 18.21 0.00 -8.04
CA SER A 539 18.65 -1.40 -8.12
C SER A 539 18.17 -2.22 -6.91
N GLU A 540 19.09 -2.84 -6.19
CA GLU A 540 18.78 -3.69 -5.02
C GLU A 540 18.31 -2.86 -3.81
N ASP A 541 19.00 -1.75 -3.52
CA ASP A 541 18.72 -0.90 -2.35
C ASP A 541 17.85 0.30 -2.74
N GLY A 542 16.88 0.62 -1.90
CA GLY A 542 16.11 1.85 -1.96
C GLY A 542 16.82 3.01 -1.24
N GLY A 543 16.35 4.24 -1.46
CA GLY A 543 16.97 5.45 -0.89
C GLY A 543 17.12 5.42 0.63
N TRP A 544 16.23 4.72 1.35
CA TRP A 544 16.29 4.60 2.81
C TRP A 544 17.45 3.75 3.35
N MET A 545 18.09 2.91 2.50
CA MET A 545 19.29 2.18 2.93
C MET A 545 20.41 3.11 3.36
N ARG A 546 20.52 4.31 2.76
CA ARG A 546 21.50 5.34 3.12
C ARG A 546 21.42 5.74 4.59
N MET A 547 20.22 5.81 5.17
CA MET A 547 20.00 6.13 6.58
C MET A 547 20.72 5.14 7.51
N PHE A 548 20.61 3.85 7.25
CA PHE A 548 21.25 2.80 8.05
C PHE A 548 22.77 2.79 7.86
N ARG A 549 23.26 3.05 6.63
CA ARG A 549 24.69 3.20 6.33
C ARG A 549 25.30 4.42 7.02
N ASN A 550 24.56 5.54 7.11
CA ASN A 550 25.01 6.73 7.84
C ASN A 550 25.29 6.42 9.32
N ALA A 551 24.40 5.68 9.98
CA ALA A 551 24.61 5.23 11.35
C ALA A 551 25.90 4.36 11.46
N ARG A 552 26.14 3.49 10.47
CA ARG A 552 27.34 2.66 10.43
C ARG A 552 28.62 3.50 10.27
N VAL A 553 28.60 4.48 9.39
CA VAL A 553 29.72 5.41 9.19
C VAL A 553 30.00 6.24 10.45
N TRP A 554 28.95 6.68 11.14
CA TRP A 554 29.09 7.46 12.36
C TRP A 554 29.75 6.67 13.51
N VAL A 555 29.47 5.38 13.63
CA VAL A 555 30.09 4.52 14.66
C VAL A 555 31.54 4.18 14.35
N GLY A 556 31.95 4.15 13.09
CA GLY A 556 33.31 3.84 12.62
C GLY A 556 33.57 2.36 12.36
#